data_7fc7e6850c4169d55c276043a60dc9b9
#
_entry.id   7fc7e6850c4169d55c276043a60dc9b9
#
_cell.length_a   1.000
_cell.length_b   1.000
_cell.length_c   1.000
_cell.angle_alpha   90.00
_cell.angle_beta   90.00
_cell.angle_gamma   90.00
#
_symmetry.space_group_name_H-M   'P 1'
#
loop_
_entity.id
_entity.type
_entity.pdbx_description
1 polymer ?
#
loop_
_entity_poly.entity_id
_entity_poly.type
_entity_poly.pdbx_seq_one_letter_code
_entity_poly.pdbx_strand_id
1 'polypeptide(L)'
;SGTTINTAAADADAQLRAQEPALVDGLLRLRRRVLDNPTSVSIIARQFAMKNTMGYAVNAFLDFESPVQLLAHLIIGSEGTLAFVAEATYRCVPIRREITTGLAIFSSLDEATRALPELVATRAATLELMDATSIRVGQSFDDAPAEIRGFEVAGEAALLIEYHADSRAELDELAAGGQGALGGFDLRSPVRLSTNPVERATAWKLRKGLYASVAGARPTGTTALLEDIVVPVPSLAPTCDALQDLFAKYNYRDSVIFGHAKDGNIHFMLTDRFEGDEARGRYVDFTEDMVELVLGAHGNLKAEHGTGRVMAPYVRRQYGDEIYDVMVQLKRLCDPTGMLNPGVIINDDPNAHLKDLKHAETIEAEADRCVECGYCEPVCPS
;
A
#
# COMPACT_ATOMS: atom_id res chain seq x y z
N SER A 1 -2.52 -31.19 7.32
CA SER A 1 -3.39 -31.96 8.25
C SER A 1 -4.86 -31.90 7.84
N GLY A 2 -5.38 -30.79 7.33
CA GLY A 2 -6.81 -30.60 7.09
C GLY A 2 -7.61 -30.29 8.36
N THR A 3 -6.92 -30.00 9.46
CA THR A 3 -7.55 -29.61 10.73
C THR A 3 -8.24 -28.26 10.59
N THR A 4 -9.47 -28.16 11.09
CA THR A 4 -10.26 -26.91 11.11
C THR A 4 -10.35 -26.40 12.55
N ILE A 5 -10.01 -25.15 12.78
CA ILE A 5 -10.07 -24.48 14.08
C ILE A 5 -10.95 -23.23 13.99
N ASN A 6 -11.90 -23.12 14.91
CA ASN A 6 -12.61 -21.88 15.16
C ASN A 6 -11.86 -21.05 16.20
N THR A 7 -11.13 -20.05 15.75
CA THR A 7 -10.28 -19.20 16.61
C THR A 7 -11.07 -18.32 17.60
N ALA A 8 -12.38 -18.18 17.42
CA ALA A 8 -13.26 -17.43 18.33
C ALA A 8 -13.90 -18.31 19.41
N ALA A 9 -13.72 -19.64 19.39
CA ALA A 9 -14.29 -20.52 20.40
C ALA A 9 -13.61 -20.28 21.76
N ALA A 10 -14.36 -20.39 22.84
CA ALA A 10 -13.85 -20.15 24.21
C ALA A 10 -12.73 -21.12 24.61
N ASP A 11 -12.71 -22.33 24.03
CA ASP A 11 -11.73 -23.38 24.27
C ASP A 11 -10.76 -23.59 23.09
N ALA A 12 -10.66 -22.61 22.18
CA ALA A 12 -9.88 -22.72 20.95
C ALA A 12 -8.40 -23.10 21.18
N ASP A 13 -7.73 -22.56 22.21
CA ASP A 13 -6.37 -22.93 22.55
C ASP A 13 -6.24 -24.42 22.96
N ALA A 14 -7.21 -24.93 23.72
CA ALA A 14 -7.23 -26.33 24.12
C ALA A 14 -7.50 -27.25 22.91
N GLN A 15 -8.42 -26.85 22.01
CA GLN A 15 -8.69 -27.57 20.77
C GLN A 15 -7.46 -27.61 19.86
N LEU A 16 -6.81 -26.44 19.63
CA LEU A 16 -5.61 -26.38 18.80
C LEU A 16 -4.49 -27.24 19.38
N ARG A 17 -4.26 -27.17 20.69
CA ARG A 17 -3.25 -28.00 21.36
C ARG A 17 -3.54 -29.49 21.28
N ALA A 18 -4.81 -29.89 21.37
CA ALA A 18 -5.21 -31.30 21.27
C ALA A 18 -5.05 -31.85 19.85
N GLN A 19 -5.38 -31.05 18.84
CA GLN A 19 -5.40 -31.48 17.44
C GLN A 19 -4.05 -31.30 16.74
N GLU A 20 -3.32 -30.23 17.06
CA GLU A 20 -2.05 -29.85 16.41
C GLU A 20 -0.96 -29.45 17.44
N PRO A 21 -0.57 -30.37 18.35
CA PRO A 21 0.38 -30.05 19.41
C PRO A 21 1.75 -29.57 18.88
N ALA A 22 2.22 -30.12 17.76
CA ALA A 22 3.48 -29.74 17.14
C ALA A 22 3.44 -28.30 16.61
N LEU A 23 2.30 -27.86 16.06
CA LEU A 23 2.09 -26.49 15.61
C LEU A 23 2.14 -25.53 16.80
N VAL A 24 1.42 -25.83 17.88
CA VAL A 24 1.42 -25.01 19.11
C VAL A 24 2.83 -24.87 19.68
N ASP A 25 3.55 -25.97 19.84
CA ASP A 25 4.91 -25.96 20.38
C ASP A 25 5.86 -25.19 19.44
N GLY A 26 5.67 -25.31 18.13
CA GLY A 26 6.41 -24.57 17.12
C GLY A 26 6.19 -23.06 17.23
N LEU A 27 4.94 -22.61 17.28
CA LEU A 27 4.58 -21.20 17.42
C LEU A 27 5.17 -20.58 18.69
N LEU A 28 5.07 -21.28 19.82
CA LEU A 28 5.62 -20.81 21.10
C LEU A 28 7.16 -20.79 21.10
N ARG A 29 7.84 -21.70 20.40
CA ARG A 29 9.29 -21.64 20.21
C ARG A 29 9.70 -20.45 19.36
N LEU A 30 9.02 -20.20 18.24
CA LEU A 30 9.30 -19.06 17.36
C LEU A 30 9.07 -17.75 18.11
N ARG A 31 7.96 -17.63 18.86
CA ARG A 31 7.70 -16.47 19.71
C ARG A 31 8.84 -16.19 20.69
N ARG A 32 9.27 -17.20 21.45
CA ARG A 32 10.40 -17.05 22.39
C ARG A 32 11.66 -16.61 21.67
N ARG A 33 11.99 -17.23 20.53
CA ARG A 33 13.16 -16.88 19.73
C ARG A 33 13.15 -15.40 19.33
N VAL A 34 11.98 -14.87 18.93
CA VAL A 34 11.83 -13.44 18.60
C VAL A 34 12.00 -12.58 19.84
N LEU A 35 11.34 -12.92 20.95
CA LEU A 35 11.38 -12.11 22.18
C LEU A 35 12.75 -12.12 22.87
N ASP A 36 13.50 -13.21 22.78
CA ASP A 36 14.85 -13.34 23.34
C ASP A 36 15.91 -12.57 22.53
N ASN A 37 15.54 -12.01 21.35
CA ASN A 37 16.41 -11.23 20.51
C ASN A 37 15.97 -9.75 20.44
N PRO A 38 16.60 -8.83 21.20
CA PRO A 38 16.23 -7.42 21.23
C PRO A 38 16.31 -6.72 19.86
N THR A 39 17.22 -7.16 18.98
CA THR A 39 17.33 -6.62 17.62
C THR A 39 16.10 -6.99 16.79
N SER A 40 15.65 -8.25 16.87
CA SER A 40 14.43 -8.69 16.20
C SER A 40 13.20 -7.93 16.70
N VAL A 41 13.07 -7.76 18.02
CA VAL A 41 11.99 -6.97 18.63
C VAL A 41 11.99 -5.54 18.11
N SER A 42 13.16 -4.88 18.07
CA SER A 42 13.30 -3.50 17.59
C SER A 42 12.94 -3.35 16.10
N ILE A 43 13.40 -4.27 15.25
CA ILE A 43 13.08 -4.27 13.82
C ILE A 43 11.58 -4.44 13.61
N ILE A 44 10.97 -5.45 14.23
CA ILE A 44 9.54 -5.73 14.12
C ILE A 44 8.71 -4.54 14.60
N ALA A 45 9.01 -3.99 15.78
CA ALA A 45 8.28 -2.85 16.34
C ALA A 45 8.35 -1.62 15.40
N ARG A 46 9.52 -1.35 14.81
CA ARG A 46 9.69 -0.25 13.85
C ARG A 46 8.91 -0.49 12.56
N GLN A 47 9.02 -1.68 11.95
CA GLN A 47 8.39 -1.97 10.67
C GLN A 47 6.85 -2.00 10.77
N PHE A 48 6.31 -2.46 11.89
CA PHE A 48 4.87 -2.51 12.12
C PHE A 48 4.30 -1.26 12.82
N ALA A 49 5.11 -0.23 13.06
CA ALA A 49 4.62 1.12 13.40
C ALA A 49 3.99 1.84 12.20
N MET A 50 4.21 1.34 10.99
CA MET A 50 3.63 1.80 9.72
C MET A 50 2.80 0.68 9.09
N LYS A 51 2.07 0.97 8.00
CA LYS A 51 1.47 -0.06 7.15
C LYS A 51 2.56 -1.05 6.70
N ASN A 52 2.26 -2.34 6.77
CA ASN A 52 3.25 -3.36 6.45
C ASN A 52 2.58 -4.67 6.03
N THR A 53 2.79 -5.05 4.79
CA THR A 53 2.42 -6.35 4.24
C THR A 53 3.62 -7.08 3.63
N MET A 54 4.84 -6.63 3.99
CA MET A 54 6.07 -7.28 3.57
C MET A 54 6.39 -8.46 4.49
N GLY A 55 6.48 -9.65 3.96
CA GLY A 55 6.67 -10.85 4.77
C GLY A 55 5.41 -11.30 5.52
N TYR A 56 5.58 -12.02 6.61
CA TYR A 56 4.49 -12.40 7.51
C TYR A 56 4.27 -11.36 8.61
N ALA A 57 3.06 -11.32 9.17
CA ALA A 57 2.67 -10.45 10.28
C ALA A 57 3.36 -10.87 11.61
N VAL A 58 4.70 -10.84 11.62
CA VAL A 58 5.53 -11.30 12.74
C VAL A 58 5.41 -10.44 14.01
N ASN A 59 4.79 -9.25 13.92
CA ASN A 59 4.37 -8.47 15.09
C ASN A 59 3.41 -9.24 15.99
N ALA A 60 2.67 -10.22 15.46
CA ALA A 60 1.84 -11.10 16.27
C ALA A 60 2.63 -11.78 17.39
N PHE A 61 3.94 -12.06 17.20
CA PHE A 61 4.79 -12.62 18.24
C PHE A 61 5.06 -11.63 19.40
N LEU A 62 4.95 -10.33 19.16
CA LEU A 62 5.06 -9.30 20.20
C LEU A 62 3.71 -9.05 20.88
N ASP A 63 2.62 -9.06 20.11
CA ASP A 63 1.31 -8.59 20.51
C ASP A 63 0.47 -9.65 21.25
N PHE A 64 0.74 -10.96 21.00
CA PHE A 64 -0.09 -12.06 21.52
C PHE A 64 0.72 -13.14 22.19
N GLU A 65 0.06 -13.83 23.16
CA GLU A 65 0.64 -14.95 23.92
C GLU A 65 -0.06 -16.28 23.60
N SER A 66 -1.38 -16.23 23.37
CA SER A 66 -2.19 -17.42 23.08
C SER A 66 -1.82 -17.99 21.70
N PRO A 67 -1.57 -19.30 21.59
CA PRO A 67 -1.27 -19.95 20.31
C PRO A 67 -2.33 -19.71 19.23
N VAL A 68 -3.61 -19.70 19.62
CA VAL A 68 -4.71 -19.42 18.68
C VAL A 68 -4.68 -17.99 18.18
N GLN A 69 -4.40 -17.02 19.08
CA GLN A 69 -4.28 -15.61 18.67
C GLN A 69 -3.04 -15.39 17.82
N LEU A 70 -1.91 -16.01 18.15
CA LEU A 70 -0.72 -16.00 17.28
C LEU A 70 -1.06 -16.50 15.90
N LEU A 71 -1.67 -17.68 15.78
CA LEU A 71 -2.05 -18.26 14.49
C LEU A 71 -3.01 -17.34 13.71
N ALA A 72 -4.07 -16.88 14.35
CA ALA A 72 -5.08 -16.03 13.73
C ALA A 72 -4.50 -14.74 13.14
N HIS A 73 -3.53 -14.10 13.83
CA HIS A 73 -2.93 -12.85 13.38
C HIS A 73 -1.77 -13.08 12.40
N LEU A 74 -1.00 -14.17 12.52
CA LEU A 74 0.03 -14.55 11.54
C LEU A 74 -0.56 -14.90 10.16
N ILE A 75 -1.84 -15.34 10.11
CA ILE A 75 -2.53 -15.63 8.84
C ILE A 75 -2.90 -14.35 8.10
N ILE A 76 -3.09 -13.22 8.80
CA ILE A 76 -3.41 -11.93 8.17
C ILE A 76 -2.25 -11.52 7.27
N GLY A 77 -2.55 -11.24 5.99
CA GLY A 77 -1.53 -10.89 4.99
C GLY A 77 -0.63 -12.06 4.56
N SER A 78 -0.95 -13.31 4.94
CA SER A 78 -0.15 -14.47 4.55
C SER A 78 -0.36 -14.96 3.11
N GLU A 79 -1.21 -14.31 2.35
CA GLU A 79 -1.41 -14.58 0.91
C GLU A 79 -1.69 -16.06 0.59
N GLY A 80 -2.43 -16.74 1.47
CA GLY A 80 -2.77 -18.16 1.30
C GLY A 80 -1.59 -19.13 1.48
N THR A 81 -0.47 -18.69 2.08
CA THR A 81 0.73 -19.52 2.25
C THR A 81 0.77 -20.29 3.56
N LEU A 82 -0.02 -19.90 4.57
CA LEU A 82 -0.02 -20.51 5.90
C LEU A 82 -1.27 -21.35 6.19
N ALA A 83 -2.43 -20.92 5.70
CA ALA A 83 -3.69 -21.61 5.94
C ALA A 83 -4.74 -21.22 4.88
N PHE A 84 -5.84 -21.97 4.86
CA PHE A 84 -7.07 -21.60 4.15
C PHE A 84 -8.06 -21.00 5.15
N VAL A 85 -8.55 -19.79 4.88
CA VAL A 85 -9.57 -19.11 5.70
C VAL A 85 -10.94 -19.41 5.11
N ALA A 86 -11.74 -20.25 5.81
CA ALA A 86 -13.08 -20.62 5.37
C ALA A 86 -14.13 -19.57 5.75
N GLU A 87 -13.95 -18.92 6.91
CA GLU A 87 -14.87 -17.93 7.45
C GLU A 87 -14.09 -16.89 8.24
N ALA A 88 -14.50 -15.62 8.17
CA ALA A 88 -13.90 -14.54 8.94
C ALA A 88 -14.97 -13.64 9.56
N THR A 89 -14.81 -13.32 10.85
CA THR A 89 -15.65 -12.35 11.56
C THR A 89 -14.87 -11.08 11.82
N TYR A 90 -15.40 -9.94 11.38
CA TYR A 90 -14.76 -8.63 11.51
C TYR A 90 -15.52 -7.75 12.51
N ARG A 91 -14.78 -6.90 13.21
CA ARG A 91 -15.38 -5.79 13.97
C ARG A 91 -15.79 -4.69 13.01
N CYS A 92 -17.04 -4.20 13.15
CA CYS A 92 -17.50 -3.03 12.40
C CYS A 92 -16.84 -1.76 12.93
N VAL A 93 -16.49 -0.86 12.01
CA VAL A 93 -16.00 0.49 12.32
C VAL A 93 -17.21 1.44 12.31
N PRO A 94 -17.39 2.33 13.32
CA PRO A 94 -18.45 3.32 13.29
C PRO A 94 -18.30 4.28 12.11
N ILE A 95 -19.38 4.50 11.36
CA ILE A 95 -19.41 5.50 10.29
C ILE A 95 -19.70 6.85 10.94
N ARG A 96 -18.75 7.79 10.81
CA ARG A 96 -18.96 9.18 11.22
C ARG A 96 -19.92 9.85 10.25
N ARG A 97 -20.87 10.66 10.78
CA ARG A 97 -21.94 11.26 9.98
C ARG A 97 -21.56 12.62 9.42
N GLU A 98 -20.77 13.37 10.18
CA GLU A 98 -20.31 14.70 9.80
C GLU A 98 -18.98 14.56 9.08
N ILE A 99 -18.96 14.95 7.81
CA ILE A 99 -17.77 14.79 6.95
C ILE A 99 -17.62 16.04 6.10
N THR A 100 -16.37 16.51 5.97
CA THR A 100 -16.02 17.57 5.04
C THR A 100 -14.79 17.16 4.22
N THR A 101 -14.82 17.48 2.92
CA THR A 101 -13.75 17.11 1.98
C THR A 101 -13.34 18.35 1.18
N GLY A 102 -12.06 18.52 0.92
CA GLY A 102 -11.53 19.56 0.04
C GLY A 102 -10.35 19.07 -0.77
N LEU A 103 -10.02 19.82 -1.81
CA LEU A 103 -8.86 19.56 -2.66
C LEU A 103 -7.91 20.76 -2.56
N ALA A 104 -6.71 20.54 -2.03
CA ALA A 104 -5.63 21.52 -1.95
C ALA A 104 -4.69 21.32 -3.14
N ILE A 105 -4.44 22.38 -3.91
CA ILE A 105 -3.49 22.34 -5.03
C ILE A 105 -2.24 23.12 -4.63
N PHE A 106 -1.14 22.41 -4.48
CA PHE A 106 0.18 22.96 -4.13
C PHE A 106 0.99 23.28 -5.39
N SER A 107 1.93 24.18 -5.28
CA SER A 107 2.82 24.56 -6.38
C SER A 107 3.78 23.44 -6.80
N SER A 108 4.01 22.45 -5.93
CA SER A 108 4.87 21.29 -6.22
C SER A 108 4.52 20.07 -5.37
N LEU A 109 5.08 18.90 -5.74
CA LEU A 109 5.00 17.68 -4.97
C LEU A 109 5.73 17.82 -3.62
N ASP A 110 6.89 18.50 -3.59
CA ASP A 110 7.64 18.78 -2.38
C ASP A 110 6.81 19.63 -1.40
N GLU A 111 6.16 20.70 -1.85
CA GLU A 111 5.28 21.52 -0.99
C GLU A 111 4.09 20.70 -0.44
N ALA A 112 3.46 19.87 -1.27
CA ALA A 112 2.35 19.02 -0.84
C ALA A 112 2.79 18.01 0.24
N THR A 113 3.95 17.40 0.06
CA THR A 113 4.45 16.39 1.00
C THR A 113 5.02 17.01 2.28
N ARG A 114 5.60 18.20 2.23
CA ARG A 114 6.01 18.96 3.42
C ARG A 114 4.84 19.38 4.31
N ALA A 115 3.67 19.60 3.74
CA ALA A 115 2.46 19.95 4.51
C ALA A 115 1.91 18.77 5.35
N LEU A 116 2.29 17.55 5.04
CA LEU A 116 1.70 16.35 5.66
C LEU A 116 1.86 16.26 7.18
N PRO A 117 3.05 16.52 7.78
CA PRO A 117 3.19 16.44 9.23
C PRO A 117 2.23 17.38 9.98
N GLU A 118 2.05 18.59 9.49
CA GLU A 118 1.12 19.56 10.07
C GLU A 118 -0.32 19.15 9.87
N LEU A 119 -0.69 18.68 8.66
CA LEU A 119 -2.04 18.20 8.37
C LEU A 119 -2.39 16.92 9.13
N VAL A 120 -1.46 16.00 9.32
CA VAL A 120 -1.65 14.81 10.17
C VAL A 120 -1.93 15.23 11.61
N ALA A 121 -1.22 16.22 12.13
CA ALA A 121 -1.43 16.75 13.49
C ALA A 121 -2.83 17.36 13.71
N THR A 122 -3.50 17.81 12.64
CA THR A 122 -4.91 18.28 12.70
C THR A 122 -5.94 17.16 12.79
N ARG A 123 -5.52 15.92 12.88
CA ARG A 123 -6.39 14.72 12.92
C ARG A 123 -7.23 14.53 11.64
N ALA A 124 -6.68 14.89 10.47
CA ALA A 124 -7.32 14.58 9.21
C ALA A 124 -7.63 13.07 9.13
N ALA A 125 -8.85 12.73 8.74
CA ALA A 125 -9.25 11.33 8.56
C ALA A 125 -8.52 10.74 7.34
N THR A 126 -8.36 11.54 6.28
CA THR A 126 -7.73 11.13 5.03
C THR A 126 -6.90 12.27 4.45
N LEU A 127 -5.71 11.93 3.92
CA LEU A 127 -4.87 12.77 3.10
C LEU A 127 -4.39 11.94 1.90
N GLU A 128 -4.98 12.20 0.72
CA GLU A 128 -4.66 11.48 -0.52
C GLU A 128 -3.82 12.34 -1.43
N LEU A 129 -2.61 11.89 -1.74
CA LEU A 129 -1.67 12.59 -2.61
C LEU A 129 -1.94 12.25 -4.08
N MET A 130 -1.79 13.24 -4.93
CA MET A 130 -1.86 13.15 -6.39
C MET A 130 -0.79 14.08 -6.98
N ASP A 131 0.13 13.55 -7.76
CA ASP A 131 1.17 14.32 -8.44
C ASP A 131 0.67 15.05 -9.70
N ALA A 132 1.56 15.76 -10.39
CA ALA A 132 1.24 16.51 -11.59
C ALA A 132 0.67 15.63 -12.71
N THR A 133 1.17 14.41 -12.87
CA THR A 133 0.66 13.45 -13.86
C THR A 133 -0.76 13.02 -13.50
N SER A 134 -1.03 12.78 -12.24
CA SER A 134 -2.38 12.48 -11.71
C SER A 134 -3.36 13.61 -11.98
N ILE A 135 -2.94 14.88 -11.80
CA ILE A 135 -3.78 16.04 -12.04
C ILE A 135 -4.09 16.15 -13.54
N ARG A 136 -3.08 16.02 -14.43
CA ARG A 136 -3.29 16.06 -15.90
C ARG A 136 -4.28 14.99 -16.35
N VAL A 137 -4.16 13.77 -15.85
CA VAL A 137 -5.13 12.71 -16.15
C VAL A 137 -6.51 13.07 -15.61
N GLY A 138 -6.59 13.57 -14.38
CA GLY A 138 -7.85 14.01 -13.78
C GLY A 138 -8.55 15.16 -14.55
N GLN A 139 -7.79 16.07 -15.17
CA GLN A 139 -8.34 17.13 -16.01
C GLN A 139 -9.09 16.60 -17.24
N SER A 140 -8.80 15.37 -17.68
CA SER A 140 -9.50 14.74 -18.80
C SER A 140 -10.86 14.15 -18.46
N PHE A 141 -11.24 14.12 -17.17
CA PHE A 141 -12.54 13.60 -16.75
C PHE A 141 -13.65 14.61 -17.03
N ASP A 142 -14.78 14.15 -17.55
CA ASP A 142 -15.94 15.01 -17.86
C ASP A 142 -16.42 15.79 -16.63
N ASP A 143 -16.34 15.19 -15.46
CA ASP A 143 -16.74 15.74 -14.16
C ASP A 143 -15.55 16.08 -13.26
N ALA A 144 -14.40 16.45 -13.85
CA ALA A 144 -13.24 16.88 -13.07
C ALA A 144 -13.61 17.99 -12.07
N PRO A 145 -13.08 17.99 -10.82
CA PRO A 145 -13.28 19.05 -9.85
C PRO A 145 -12.86 20.42 -10.38
N ALA A 146 -13.56 21.48 -9.98
CA ALA A 146 -13.28 22.84 -10.43
C ALA A 146 -11.85 23.28 -10.09
N GLU A 147 -11.31 22.81 -8.99
CA GLU A 147 -10.00 23.13 -8.45
C GLU A 147 -8.85 22.73 -9.40
N ILE A 148 -9.04 21.68 -10.19
CA ILE A 148 -8.02 21.21 -11.15
C ILE A 148 -8.29 21.68 -12.59
N ARG A 149 -9.39 22.39 -12.86
CA ARG A 149 -9.71 22.89 -14.20
C ARG A 149 -9.03 24.23 -14.49
N GLY A 150 -8.85 24.52 -15.74
CA GLY A 150 -8.57 25.87 -16.24
C GLY A 150 -7.13 26.35 -16.06
N PHE A 151 -6.19 25.44 -15.82
CA PHE A 151 -4.77 25.75 -15.84
C PHE A 151 -3.93 24.64 -16.49
N GLU A 152 -2.77 25.03 -17.02
CA GLU A 152 -1.77 24.09 -17.50
C GLU A 152 -0.96 23.59 -16.32
N VAL A 153 -0.91 22.27 -16.14
CA VAL A 153 -0.19 21.62 -15.05
C VAL A 153 1.29 21.54 -15.40
N ALA A 154 2.12 22.27 -14.66
CA ALA A 154 3.57 22.23 -14.77
C ALA A 154 4.20 21.21 -13.83
N GLY A 155 4.04 21.41 -12.51
CA GLY A 155 4.61 20.55 -11.47
C GLY A 155 3.75 20.49 -10.21
N GLU A 156 2.52 21.01 -10.28
CA GLU A 156 1.59 21.06 -9.16
C GLU A 156 1.28 19.66 -8.65
N ALA A 157 0.96 19.59 -7.37
CA ALA A 157 0.44 18.39 -6.73
C ALA A 157 -0.83 18.70 -5.93
N ALA A 158 -1.68 17.70 -5.74
CA ALA A 158 -2.91 17.87 -5.00
C ALA A 158 -2.95 16.96 -3.77
N LEU A 159 -3.54 17.47 -2.68
CA LEU A 159 -3.99 16.66 -1.54
C LEU A 159 -5.52 16.73 -1.46
N LEU A 160 -6.18 15.57 -1.53
CA LEU A 160 -7.55 15.43 -1.09
C LEU A 160 -7.52 15.29 0.44
N ILE A 161 -8.18 16.22 1.12
CA ILE A 161 -8.19 16.33 2.58
C ILE A 161 -9.60 16.07 3.07
N GLU A 162 -9.76 15.14 4.02
CA GLU A 162 -11.08 14.83 4.58
C GLU A 162 -11.04 14.76 6.09
N TYR A 163 -12.04 15.37 6.74
CA TYR A 163 -12.26 15.29 8.19
C TYR A 163 -13.58 14.60 8.49
N HIS A 164 -13.58 13.76 9.51
CA HIS A 164 -14.74 13.04 10.02
C HIS A 164 -14.97 13.35 11.49
N ALA A 165 -16.24 13.61 11.87
CA ALA A 165 -16.61 13.91 13.26
C ALA A 165 -17.95 13.27 13.64
N ASP A 166 -18.22 13.23 14.94
CA ASP A 166 -19.50 12.78 15.47
C ASP A 166 -20.52 13.94 15.56
N SER A 167 -20.03 15.19 15.56
CA SER A 167 -20.85 16.38 15.62
C SER A 167 -20.38 17.47 14.66
N ARG A 168 -21.29 18.36 14.28
CA ARG A 168 -20.98 19.50 13.42
C ARG A 168 -19.97 20.46 14.06
N ALA A 169 -20.07 20.70 15.35
CA ALA A 169 -19.15 21.58 16.07
C ALA A 169 -17.70 21.02 16.05
N GLU A 170 -17.54 19.71 16.27
CA GLU A 170 -16.24 19.04 16.17
C GLU A 170 -15.70 19.11 14.74
N LEU A 171 -16.58 18.90 13.72
CA LEU A 171 -16.16 18.99 12.33
C LEU A 171 -15.66 20.38 11.96
N ASP A 172 -16.36 21.42 12.39
CA ASP A 172 -15.99 22.82 12.13
C ASP A 172 -14.64 23.17 12.81
N GLU A 173 -14.36 22.66 14.01
CA GLU A 173 -13.09 22.81 14.71
C GLU A 173 -11.95 22.11 13.95
N LEU A 174 -12.14 20.85 13.53
CA LEU A 174 -11.15 20.11 12.75
C LEU A 174 -10.86 20.78 11.40
N ALA A 175 -11.89 21.23 10.71
CA ALA A 175 -11.78 21.94 9.45
C ALA A 175 -11.02 23.27 9.59
N ALA A 176 -11.28 24.04 10.63
CA ALA A 176 -10.56 25.28 10.93
C ALA A 176 -9.09 25.00 11.24
N GLY A 177 -8.77 23.96 12.00
CA GLY A 177 -7.40 23.50 12.24
C GLY A 177 -6.65 23.17 10.94
N GLY A 178 -7.30 22.43 10.05
CA GLY A 178 -6.75 22.08 8.74
C GLY A 178 -6.51 23.30 7.85
N GLN A 179 -7.45 24.23 7.80
CA GLN A 179 -7.27 25.48 7.05
C GLN A 179 -6.12 26.34 7.64
N GLY A 180 -6.00 26.36 8.96
CA GLY A 180 -4.88 27.05 9.63
C GLY A 180 -3.52 26.46 9.27
N ALA A 181 -3.40 25.12 9.27
CA ALA A 181 -2.19 24.41 8.86
C ALA A 181 -1.80 24.71 7.40
N LEU A 182 -2.78 24.83 6.51
CA LEU A 182 -2.54 25.14 5.09
C LEU A 182 -2.09 26.57 4.83
N GLY A 183 -2.30 27.50 5.77
CA GLY A 183 -2.02 28.92 5.60
C GLY A 183 -0.53 29.27 5.42
N GLY A 184 0.37 28.35 5.73
CA GLY A 184 1.83 28.51 5.60
C GLY A 184 2.41 28.00 4.25
N PHE A 185 1.57 27.40 3.39
CA PHE A 185 2.03 26.76 2.15
C PHE A 185 1.59 27.52 0.89
N ASP A 186 2.37 27.38 -0.17
CA ASP A 186 2.09 27.98 -1.47
C ASP A 186 1.01 27.18 -2.21
N LEU A 187 -0.23 27.65 -2.08
CA LEU A 187 -1.39 27.05 -2.69
C LEU A 187 -1.87 27.85 -3.90
N ARG A 188 -2.25 27.17 -4.97
CA ARG A 188 -2.79 27.80 -6.15
C ARG A 188 -4.05 28.62 -5.88
N SER A 189 -4.86 28.18 -4.92
CA SER A 189 -6.06 28.87 -4.45
C SER A 189 -6.39 28.47 -3.02
N PRO A 190 -7.16 29.30 -2.28
CA PRO A 190 -7.63 28.92 -0.95
C PRO A 190 -8.44 27.62 -0.99
N VAL A 191 -8.16 26.71 -0.06
CA VAL A 191 -8.86 25.43 0.02
C VAL A 191 -10.27 25.62 0.60
N ARG A 192 -11.25 25.08 -0.11
CA ARG A 192 -12.62 25.02 0.35
C ARG A 192 -12.96 23.61 0.81
N LEU A 193 -13.19 23.44 2.10
CA LEU A 193 -13.70 22.20 2.67
C LEU A 193 -15.23 22.19 2.55
N SER A 194 -15.79 21.21 1.83
CA SER A 194 -17.21 21.12 1.54
C SER A 194 -17.85 19.94 2.25
N THR A 195 -19.03 20.18 2.82
CA THR A 195 -19.92 19.13 3.37
C THR A 195 -20.96 18.67 2.35
N ASN A 196 -21.01 19.31 1.16
CA ASN A 196 -21.93 18.91 0.10
C ASN A 196 -21.58 17.51 -0.42
N PRO A 197 -22.49 16.52 -0.35
CA PRO A 197 -22.21 15.16 -0.77
C PRO A 197 -21.79 15.03 -2.26
N VAL A 198 -22.33 15.88 -3.13
CA VAL A 198 -22.01 15.85 -4.57
C VAL A 198 -20.57 16.32 -4.82
N GLU A 199 -20.18 17.46 -4.23
CA GLU A 199 -18.81 17.99 -4.36
C GLU A 199 -17.78 17.00 -3.79
N ARG A 200 -18.08 16.43 -2.63
CA ARG A 200 -17.25 15.38 -1.99
C ARG A 200 -17.13 14.17 -2.90
N ALA A 201 -18.24 13.67 -3.44
CA ALA A 201 -18.23 12.52 -4.36
C ALA A 201 -17.39 12.79 -5.62
N THR A 202 -17.44 14.01 -6.16
CA THR A 202 -16.63 14.42 -7.31
C THR A 202 -15.13 14.39 -7.00
N ALA A 203 -14.71 14.93 -5.84
CA ALA A 203 -13.31 14.88 -5.40
C ALA A 203 -12.82 13.41 -5.22
N TRP A 204 -13.64 12.56 -4.59
CA TRP A 204 -13.33 11.15 -4.44
C TRP A 204 -13.33 10.38 -5.76
N LYS A 205 -14.20 10.72 -6.70
CA LYS A 205 -14.23 10.08 -8.03
C LYS A 205 -12.93 10.35 -8.79
N LEU A 206 -12.40 11.59 -8.72
CA LEU A 206 -11.06 11.89 -9.23
C LEU A 206 -10.03 10.91 -8.67
N ARG A 207 -9.90 10.84 -7.33
CA ARG A 207 -8.88 10.01 -6.69
C ARG A 207 -9.04 8.50 -7.00
N LYS A 208 -10.26 7.99 -6.95
CA LYS A 208 -10.55 6.56 -7.20
C LYS A 208 -10.38 6.17 -8.67
N GLY A 209 -10.61 7.09 -9.59
CA GLY A 209 -10.49 6.85 -11.03
C GLY A 209 -9.05 6.84 -11.55
N LEU A 210 -8.07 7.35 -10.78
CA LEU A 210 -6.70 7.55 -11.25
C LEU A 210 -6.05 6.25 -11.74
N TYR A 211 -6.10 5.17 -10.95
CA TYR A 211 -5.46 3.91 -11.33
C TYR A 211 -5.92 3.44 -12.73
N ALA A 212 -7.21 3.28 -12.91
CA ALA A 212 -7.75 2.78 -14.16
C ALA A 212 -7.46 3.74 -15.34
N SER A 213 -7.51 5.06 -15.10
CA SER A 213 -7.29 6.07 -16.14
C SER A 213 -5.82 6.16 -16.55
N VAL A 214 -4.90 6.18 -15.59
CA VAL A 214 -3.45 6.21 -15.88
C VAL A 214 -3.03 4.92 -16.59
N ALA A 215 -3.42 3.77 -16.04
CA ALA A 215 -3.10 2.48 -16.63
C ALA A 215 -3.74 2.29 -18.02
N GLY A 216 -4.94 2.81 -18.23
CA GLY A 216 -5.63 2.78 -19.53
C GLY A 216 -5.07 3.77 -20.56
N ALA A 217 -4.38 4.82 -20.12
CA ALA A 217 -3.73 5.80 -21.00
C ALA A 217 -2.32 5.39 -21.46
N ARG A 218 -1.80 4.26 -20.99
CA ARG A 218 -0.48 3.75 -21.33
C ARG A 218 -0.32 3.53 -22.84
N PRO A 219 0.91 3.62 -23.38
CA PRO A 219 1.15 3.28 -24.78
C PRO A 219 0.74 1.83 -25.11
N THR A 220 0.18 1.63 -26.30
CA THR A 220 -0.23 0.29 -26.79
C THR A 220 0.90 -0.71 -26.73
N GLY A 221 0.61 -1.92 -26.24
CA GLY A 221 1.58 -3.01 -26.10
C GLY A 221 2.52 -2.86 -24.91
N THR A 222 2.22 -1.94 -23.95
CA THR A 222 2.93 -1.84 -22.68
C THR A 222 2.09 -2.36 -21.53
N THR A 223 2.73 -2.73 -20.44
CA THR A 223 2.08 -3.14 -19.19
C THR A 223 2.29 -2.04 -18.14
N ALA A 224 1.24 -1.72 -17.39
CA ALA A 224 1.32 -0.88 -16.21
C ALA A 224 1.63 -1.75 -14.98
N LEU A 225 2.73 -1.44 -14.29
CA LEU A 225 3.15 -2.07 -13.05
C LEU A 225 2.92 -1.11 -11.90
N LEU A 226 2.07 -1.48 -10.97
CA LEU A 226 1.78 -0.70 -9.77
C LEU A 226 2.64 -1.20 -8.61
N GLU A 227 3.38 -0.28 -7.99
CA GLU A 227 4.14 -0.52 -6.78
C GLU A 227 3.53 0.21 -5.59
N ASP A 228 3.88 -0.23 -4.39
CA ASP A 228 3.27 0.18 -3.14
C ASP A 228 4.33 0.20 -2.04
N ILE A 229 4.70 1.38 -1.59
CA ILE A 229 5.72 1.58 -0.55
C ILE A 229 5.18 2.46 0.57
N VAL A 230 5.82 2.38 1.73
CA VAL A 230 5.58 3.29 2.85
C VAL A 230 6.88 3.70 3.51
N VAL A 231 6.96 4.98 3.85
CA VAL A 231 8.05 5.55 4.65
C VAL A 231 7.47 6.36 5.81
N PRO A 232 8.24 6.66 6.87
CA PRO A 232 7.78 7.61 7.88
C PRO A 232 7.34 8.93 7.23
N VAL A 233 6.21 9.50 7.66
CA VAL A 233 5.63 10.72 7.06
C VAL A 233 6.65 11.85 6.88
N PRO A 234 7.55 12.14 7.85
CA PRO A 234 8.59 13.15 7.66
C PRO A 234 9.61 12.83 6.55
N SER A 235 9.73 11.56 6.17
CA SER A 235 10.63 11.10 5.09
C SER A 235 9.96 11.10 3.72
N LEU A 236 8.66 11.39 3.64
CA LEU A 236 7.92 11.21 2.40
C LEU A 236 8.36 12.21 1.32
N ALA A 237 8.59 13.47 1.67
CA ALA A 237 9.04 14.50 0.73
C ALA A 237 10.36 14.09 0.04
N PRO A 238 11.47 13.86 0.77
CA PRO A 238 12.72 13.46 0.14
C PRO A 238 12.62 12.09 -0.59
N THR A 239 11.73 11.20 -0.16
CA THR A 239 11.51 9.92 -0.86
C THR A 239 10.81 10.13 -2.20
N CYS A 240 9.78 11.00 -2.26
CA CYS A 240 9.10 11.32 -3.51
C CYS A 240 10.04 12.01 -4.52
N ASP A 241 10.87 12.95 -4.07
CA ASP A 241 11.84 13.62 -4.92
C ASP A 241 12.85 12.63 -5.50
N ALA A 242 13.46 11.79 -4.63
CA ALA A 242 14.38 10.76 -5.08
C ALA A 242 13.72 9.73 -6.01
N LEU A 243 12.45 9.39 -5.80
CA LEU A 243 11.70 8.51 -6.69
C LEU A 243 11.48 9.13 -8.07
N GLN A 244 11.20 10.44 -8.15
CA GLN A 244 11.13 11.17 -9.42
C GLN A 244 12.48 11.16 -10.16
N ASP A 245 13.59 11.32 -9.42
CA ASP A 245 14.94 11.20 -9.98
C ASP A 245 15.21 9.79 -10.55
N LEU A 246 14.74 8.74 -9.85
CA LEU A 246 14.83 7.37 -10.37
C LEU A 246 13.98 7.19 -11.64
N PHE A 247 12.78 7.74 -11.71
CA PHE A 247 11.98 7.72 -12.95
C PHE A 247 12.72 8.39 -14.10
N ALA A 248 13.34 9.54 -13.86
CA ALA A 248 14.14 10.22 -14.86
C ALA A 248 15.37 9.41 -15.29
N LYS A 249 16.13 8.86 -14.32
CA LYS A 249 17.32 8.03 -14.53
C LYS A 249 17.03 6.82 -15.41
N TYR A 250 15.91 6.15 -15.16
CA TYR A 250 15.52 4.92 -15.85
C TYR A 250 14.54 5.14 -17.01
N ASN A 251 14.30 6.42 -17.39
CA ASN A 251 13.42 6.82 -18.49
C ASN A 251 11.94 6.35 -18.35
N TYR A 252 11.44 6.27 -17.11
CA TYR A 252 10.04 6.03 -16.79
C TYR A 252 9.25 7.34 -16.68
N ARG A 253 9.27 8.17 -17.75
CA ARG A 253 8.80 9.57 -17.73
C ARG A 253 7.30 9.74 -17.51
N ASP A 254 6.50 8.72 -17.85
CA ASP A 254 5.04 8.75 -17.70
C ASP A 254 4.58 8.12 -16.39
N SER A 255 5.52 7.93 -15.45
CA SER A 255 5.21 7.43 -14.11
C SER A 255 4.37 8.43 -13.32
N VAL A 256 3.57 7.90 -12.42
CA VAL A 256 2.67 8.65 -11.56
C VAL A 256 2.89 8.29 -10.11
N ILE A 257 2.81 9.27 -9.21
CA ILE A 257 2.83 9.07 -7.76
C ILE A 257 1.49 9.52 -7.18
N PHE A 258 0.83 8.63 -6.46
CA PHE A 258 -0.41 8.93 -5.72
C PHE A 258 -0.49 8.02 -4.50
N GLY A 259 -1.33 8.33 -3.52
CA GLY A 259 -1.48 7.40 -2.41
C GLY A 259 -1.98 8.01 -1.10
N HIS A 260 -1.94 7.19 -0.08
CA HIS A 260 -2.44 7.46 1.28
C HIS A 260 -1.35 8.21 2.08
N ALA A 261 -1.09 9.45 1.71
CA ALA A 261 0.03 10.22 2.24
C ALA A 261 -0.04 10.47 3.76
N LYS A 262 -1.25 10.44 4.34
CA LYS A 262 -1.44 10.48 5.79
C LYS A 262 -0.60 9.44 6.54
N ASP A 263 -0.49 8.26 5.94
CA ASP A 263 0.19 7.11 6.52
C ASP A 263 1.64 6.96 6.01
N GLY A 264 2.12 7.92 5.19
CA GLY A 264 3.40 7.81 4.49
C GLY A 264 3.41 6.77 3.37
N ASN A 265 2.24 6.25 2.99
CA ASN A 265 2.07 5.22 1.97
C ASN A 265 1.77 5.87 0.62
N ILE A 266 2.59 5.56 -0.36
CA ILE A 266 2.40 5.97 -1.75
C ILE A 266 2.42 4.78 -2.69
N HIS A 267 1.66 4.93 -3.76
CA HIS A 267 1.71 4.06 -4.92
C HIS A 267 2.40 4.82 -6.05
N PHE A 268 3.13 4.09 -6.87
CA PHE A 268 3.61 4.63 -8.13
C PHE A 268 3.42 3.60 -9.24
N MET A 269 3.31 4.07 -10.46
CA MET A 269 3.06 3.22 -11.61
C MET A 269 4.14 3.41 -12.65
N LEU A 270 4.76 2.30 -13.04
CA LEU A 270 5.70 2.20 -14.16
C LEU A 270 4.96 1.69 -15.38
N THR A 271 5.34 2.16 -16.54
CA THR A 271 4.83 1.65 -17.82
C THR A 271 5.99 1.23 -18.70
N ASP A 272 6.05 -0.07 -19.03
CA ASP A 272 7.08 -0.64 -19.90
C ASP A 272 6.55 -1.89 -20.62
N ARG A 273 7.27 -2.35 -21.62
CA ARG A 273 7.00 -3.64 -22.27
C ARG A 273 7.50 -4.82 -21.46
N PHE A 274 8.55 -4.61 -20.64
CA PHE A 274 9.25 -5.64 -19.88
C PHE A 274 9.83 -6.78 -20.75
N GLU A 275 10.04 -6.51 -22.05
CA GLU A 275 10.53 -7.47 -23.04
C GLU A 275 11.98 -7.17 -23.42
N GLY A 276 12.73 -8.24 -23.67
CA GLY A 276 14.14 -8.14 -24.06
C GLY A 276 15.05 -7.82 -22.87
N ASP A 277 16.35 -7.99 -23.08
CA ASP A 277 17.36 -7.87 -22.02
C ASP A 277 17.52 -6.43 -21.53
N GLU A 278 17.34 -5.44 -22.40
CA GLU A 278 17.47 -4.02 -22.05
C GLU A 278 16.34 -3.57 -21.11
N ALA A 279 15.08 -3.86 -21.46
CA ALA A 279 13.94 -3.48 -20.63
C ALA A 279 13.93 -4.22 -19.28
N ARG A 280 14.29 -5.51 -19.29
CA ARG A 280 14.45 -6.28 -18.05
C ARG A 280 15.59 -5.74 -17.19
N GLY A 281 16.75 -5.44 -17.79
CA GLY A 281 17.88 -4.85 -17.07
C GLY A 281 17.53 -3.51 -16.44
N ARG A 282 16.83 -2.64 -17.17
CA ARG A 282 16.31 -1.36 -16.65
C ARG A 282 15.39 -1.55 -15.46
N TYR A 283 14.46 -2.51 -15.53
CA TYR A 283 13.54 -2.82 -14.43
C TYR A 283 14.26 -3.37 -13.21
N VAL A 284 15.26 -4.26 -13.40
CA VAL A 284 16.10 -4.78 -12.31
C VAL A 284 16.82 -3.63 -11.61
N ASP A 285 17.54 -2.80 -12.35
CA ASP A 285 18.32 -1.71 -11.79
C ASP A 285 17.45 -0.66 -11.08
N PHE A 286 16.31 -0.34 -11.68
CA PHE A 286 15.31 0.52 -11.02
C PHE A 286 14.81 -0.09 -9.71
N THR A 287 14.47 -1.38 -9.70
CA THR A 287 13.95 -2.06 -8.51
C THR A 287 14.99 -2.09 -7.39
N GLU A 288 16.26 -2.36 -7.73
CA GLU A 288 17.35 -2.33 -6.75
C GLU A 288 17.54 -0.94 -6.13
N ASP A 289 17.58 0.12 -6.94
CA ASP A 289 17.72 1.49 -6.45
C ASP A 289 16.49 1.91 -5.61
N MET A 290 15.30 1.53 -6.01
CA MET A 290 14.06 1.78 -5.26
C MET A 290 14.08 1.06 -3.90
N VAL A 291 14.52 -0.18 -3.85
CA VAL A 291 14.68 -0.95 -2.62
C VAL A 291 15.66 -0.25 -1.67
N GLU A 292 16.84 0.18 -2.19
CA GLU A 292 17.81 0.95 -1.38
C GLU A 292 17.21 2.26 -0.86
N LEU A 293 16.50 3.01 -1.70
CA LEU A 293 15.84 4.25 -1.32
C LEU A 293 14.86 4.05 -0.15
N VAL A 294 13.95 3.08 -0.29
CA VAL A 294 12.90 2.83 0.71
C VAL A 294 13.48 2.31 2.02
N LEU A 295 14.41 1.35 1.96
CA LEU A 295 15.04 0.80 3.17
C LEU A 295 15.95 1.82 3.85
N GLY A 296 16.65 2.65 3.06
CA GLY A 296 17.45 3.78 3.56
C GLY A 296 16.61 4.84 4.30
N ALA A 297 15.37 5.04 3.87
CA ALA A 297 14.38 5.89 4.56
C ALA A 297 13.69 5.18 5.75
N HIS A 298 14.10 3.98 6.13
CA HIS A 298 13.48 3.14 7.16
C HIS A 298 12.03 2.73 6.87
N GLY A 299 11.66 2.65 5.59
CA GLY A 299 10.34 2.29 5.11
C GLY A 299 10.11 0.78 4.98
N ASN A 300 8.93 0.43 4.47
CA ASN A 300 8.54 -0.92 4.07
C ASN A 300 8.33 -0.97 2.56
N LEU A 301 8.83 -2.04 1.93
CA LEU A 301 8.74 -2.25 0.49
C LEU A 301 7.34 -2.61 0.00
N LYS A 302 6.45 -3.02 0.89
CA LYS A 302 5.00 -3.22 0.65
C LYS A 302 4.21 -2.74 1.86
N ALA A 303 3.33 -1.77 1.60
CA ALA A 303 2.46 -1.20 2.62
C ALA A 303 1.16 -2.01 2.79
N GLU A 304 0.45 -2.27 1.67
CA GLU A 304 -0.88 -2.88 1.69
C GLU A 304 -1.16 -3.90 0.56
N HIS A 305 -0.38 -3.92 -0.53
CA HIS A 305 -0.65 -4.80 -1.68
C HIS A 305 -0.10 -6.22 -1.54
N GLY A 306 0.56 -6.54 -0.42
CA GLY A 306 1.18 -7.85 -0.18
C GLY A 306 2.57 -7.98 -0.82
N THR A 307 3.33 -8.97 -0.34
CA THR A 307 4.67 -9.27 -0.84
C THR A 307 4.65 -9.87 -2.23
N GLY A 308 3.72 -10.80 -2.47
CA GLY A 308 3.64 -11.54 -3.71
C GLY A 308 4.91 -12.33 -4.02
N ARG A 309 5.12 -12.61 -5.31
CA ARG A 309 6.39 -13.12 -5.86
C ARG A 309 7.37 -12.00 -6.14
N VAL A 310 6.84 -10.79 -6.45
CA VAL A 310 7.63 -9.64 -6.89
C VAL A 310 8.59 -9.19 -5.79
N MET A 311 8.12 -9.08 -4.55
CA MET A 311 8.95 -8.63 -3.44
C MET A 311 9.48 -9.77 -2.54
N ALA A 312 9.14 -11.02 -2.82
CA ALA A 312 9.65 -12.17 -2.06
C ALA A 312 11.20 -12.20 -1.97
N PRO A 313 11.98 -11.90 -3.02
CA PRO A 313 13.45 -11.85 -2.94
C PRO A 313 13.98 -10.82 -1.94
N TYR A 314 13.21 -9.77 -1.63
CA TYR A 314 13.63 -8.64 -0.81
C TYR A 314 13.19 -8.74 0.67
N VAL A 315 12.39 -9.74 1.04
CA VAL A 315 11.94 -9.93 2.45
C VAL A 315 13.14 -10.06 3.40
N ARG A 316 14.13 -10.88 3.02
CA ARG A 316 15.36 -11.04 3.82
C ARG A 316 16.12 -9.73 3.96
N ARG A 317 16.16 -8.89 2.91
CA ARG A 317 16.87 -7.61 2.93
C ARG A 317 16.21 -6.60 3.88
N GLN A 318 14.87 -6.59 3.94
CA GLN A 318 14.13 -5.71 4.85
C GLN A 318 14.24 -6.14 6.32
N TYR A 319 14.21 -7.44 6.61
CA TYR A 319 14.11 -7.94 7.99
C TYR A 319 15.42 -8.51 8.56
N GLY A 320 16.39 -8.80 7.70
CA GLY A 320 17.61 -9.50 8.09
C GLY A 320 17.42 -11.03 8.20
N ASP A 321 18.55 -11.73 8.33
CA ASP A 321 18.58 -13.20 8.29
C ASP A 321 17.76 -13.86 9.41
N GLU A 322 17.82 -13.30 10.61
CA GLU A 322 17.16 -13.89 11.80
C GLU A 322 15.63 -13.92 11.68
N ILE A 323 15.03 -12.77 11.35
CA ILE A 323 13.56 -12.69 11.21
C ILE A 323 13.10 -13.43 9.95
N TYR A 324 13.88 -13.37 8.86
CA TYR A 324 13.57 -14.15 7.67
C TYR A 324 13.56 -15.65 7.95
N ASP A 325 14.53 -16.17 8.70
CA ASP A 325 14.54 -17.58 9.10
C ASP A 325 13.35 -17.95 10.00
N VAL A 326 12.93 -17.06 10.90
CA VAL A 326 11.67 -17.23 11.65
C VAL A 326 10.48 -17.37 10.72
N MET A 327 10.38 -16.53 9.66
CA MET A 327 9.31 -16.61 8.66
C MET A 327 9.37 -17.92 7.86
N VAL A 328 10.57 -18.38 7.47
CA VAL A 328 10.77 -19.65 6.78
C VAL A 328 10.34 -20.83 7.67
N GLN A 329 10.71 -20.80 8.95
CA GLN A 329 10.30 -21.85 9.90
C GLN A 329 8.79 -21.82 10.18
N LEU A 330 8.17 -20.63 10.24
CA LEU A 330 6.71 -20.49 10.33
C LEU A 330 6.02 -21.13 9.12
N LYS A 331 6.49 -20.83 7.92
CA LYS A 331 5.97 -21.44 6.67
C LYS A 331 6.06 -22.97 6.73
N ARG A 332 7.22 -23.51 7.08
CA ARG A 332 7.44 -24.98 7.20
C ARG A 332 6.59 -25.63 8.28
N LEU A 333 6.32 -24.89 9.35
CA LEU A 333 5.48 -25.37 10.47
C LEU A 333 4.01 -25.50 10.04
N CYS A 334 3.50 -24.51 9.28
CA CYS A 334 2.12 -24.50 8.82
C CYS A 334 1.90 -25.34 7.55
N ASP A 335 2.90 -25.37 6.68
CA ASP A 335 2.85 -26.08 5.38
C ASP A 335 4.12 -26.90 5.14
N PRO A 336 4.28 -28.04 5.83
CA PRO A 336 5.48 -28.86 5.74
C PRO A 336 5.72 -29.49 4.36
N THR A 337 4.69 -29.57 3.52
CA THR A 337 4.76 -30.11 2.15
C THR A 337 4.97 -29.03 1.07
N GLY A 338 4.88 -27.75 1.43
CA GLY A 338 5.06 -26.64 0.50
C GLY A 338 3.96 -26.52 -0.56
N MET A 339 2.73 -26.94 -0.23
CA MET A 339 1.59 -26.95 -1.18
C MET A 339 0.85 -25.60 -1.23
N LEU A 340 0.89 -24.83 -0.14
CA LEU A 340 0.14 -23.59 -0.01
C LEU A 340 0.88 -22.45 -0.69
N ASN A 341 0.39 -22.04 -1.85
CA ASN A 341 0.87 -20.90 -2.65
C ASN A 341 2.41 -20.78 -2.72
N PRO A 342 3.10 -21.75 -3.34
CA PRO A 342 4.56 -21.82 -3.32
C PRO A 342 5.22 -20.63 -4.03
N GLY A 343 6.33 -20.15 -3.47
CA GLY A 343 7.12 -19.05 -4.03
C GLY A 343 6.59 -17.65 -3.74
N VAL A 344 5.48 -17.52 -3.00
CA VAL A 344 4.91 -16.26 -2.51
C VAL A 344 5.39 -16.03 -1.08
N ILE A 345 5.79 -14.79 -0.77
CA ILE A 345 6.40 -14.34 0.50
C ILE A 345 7.78 -14.98 0.75
N ILE A 346 7.88 -16.29 0.73
CA ILE A 346 9.14 -17.02 0.91
C ILE A 346 9.55 -17.61 -0.44
N ASN A 347 10.72 -17.16 -0.94
CA ASN A 347 11.27 -17.63 -2.20
C ASN A 347 12.80 -17.58 -2.15
N ASP A 348 13.44 -18.70 -2.50
CA ASP A 348 14.90 -18.80 -2.52
C ASP A 348 15.50 -18.33 -3.87
N ASP A 349 14.66 -18.04 -4.87
CA ASP A 349 15.09 -17.54 -6.17
C ASP A 349 15.21 -16.00 -6.13
N PRO A 350 16.45 -15.46 -6.22
CA PRO A 350 16.65 -14.01 -6.19
C PRO A 350 16.07 -13.29 -7.43
N ASN A 351 15.76 -14.02 -8.48
CA ASN A 351 15.20 -13.52 -9.73
C ASN A 351 13.69 -13.82 -9.88
N ALA A 352 13.01 -14.19 -8.82
CA ALA A 352 11.58 -14.53 -8.87
C ALA A 352 10.72 -13.40 -9.44
N HIS A 353 11.08 -12.14 -9.16
CA HIS A 353 10.41 -10.93 -9.65
C HIS A 353 10.56 -10.69 -11.17
N LEU A 354 11.47 -11.39 -11.83
CA LEU A 354 11.72 -11.27 -13.28
C LEU A 354 11.06 -12.38 -14.09
N LYS A 355 10.44 -13.35 -13.41
CA LYS A 355 9.79 -14.50 -14.05
C LYS A 355 8.30 -14.25 -14.20
N ASP A 356 7.76 -14.70 -15.31
CA ASP A 356 6.33 -14.62 -15.61
C ASP A 356 5.78 -13.18 -15.49
N LEU A 357 6.59 -12.19 -15.89
CA LEU A 357 6.13 -10.81 -16.02
C LEU A 357 4.94 -10.78 -16.97
N LYS A 358 3.92 -10.02 -16.59
CA LYS A 358 2.70 -9.90 -17.40
C LYS A 358 3.06 -9.34 -18.77
N HIS A 359 2.83 -10.15 -19.79
CA HIS A 359 2.97 -9.79 -21.18
C HIS A 359 1.59 -9.55 -21.77
N ALA A 360 1.33 -8.34 -22.26
CA ALA A 360 0.07 -7.99 -22.88
C ALA A 360 0.26 -7.97 -24.40
N GLU A 361 -0.09 -9.09 -25.06
CA GLU A 361 -0.20 -9.09 -26.52
C GLU A 361 -1.43 -8.26 -26.91
N THR A 362 -1.21 -7.26 -27.77
CA THR A 362 -2.32 -6.46 -28.33
C THR A 362 -3.05 -7.30 -29.36
N ILE A 363 -4.27 -7.76 -29.02
CA ILE A 363 -5.16 -8.46 -29.95
C ILE A 363 -5.92 -7.45 -30.78
N GLU A 364 -6.56 -6.46 -30.12
CA GLU A 364 -7.31 -5.37 -30.70
C GLU A 364 -7.00 -4.08 -29.93
N ALA A 365 -6.93 -2.94 -30.62
CA ALA A 365 -6.54 -1.66 -30.00
C ALA A 365 -7.49 -1.22 -28.88
N GLU A 366 -8.78 -1.53 -28.99
CA GLU A 366 -9.78 -1.27 -27.96
C GLU A 366 -9.57 -2.14 -26.72
N ALA A 367 -9.21 -3.42 -26.92
CA ALA A 367 -8.96 -4.36 -25.84
C ALA A 367 -7.63 -4.07 -25.10
N ASP A 368 -6.65 -3.49 -25.78
CA ASP A 368 -5.34 -3.17 -25.20
C ASP A 368 -5.45 -2.18 -24.02
N ARG A 369 -6.49 -1.35 -23.99
CA ARG A 369 -6.74 -0.42 -22.88
C ARG A 369 -7.20 -1.12 -21.59
N CYS A 370 -7.57 -2.40 -21.66
CA CYS A 370 -7.97 -3.17 -20.49
C CYS A 370 -6.78 -3.32 -19.53
N VAL A 371 -7.01 -2.99 -18.26
CA VAL A 371 -6.03 -3.12 -17.15
C VAL A 371 -6.51 -4.13 -16.10
N GLU A 372 -7.57 -4.89 -16.42
CA GLU A 372 -8.17 -5.90 -15.55
C GLU A 372 -8.62 -5.36 -14.18
N CYS A 373 -9.01 -4.08 -14.12
CA CYS A 373 -9.44 -3.43 -12.88
C CYS A 373 -10.84 -3.85 -12.39
N GLY A 374 -11.61 -4.60 -13.19
CA GLY A 374 -12.95 -5.09 -12.83
C GLY A 374 -14.07 -4.03 -12.87
N TYR A 375 -13.79 -2.76 -13.13
CA TYR A 375 -14.82 -1.70 -13.12
C TYR A 375 -15.92 -1.87 -14.16
N CYS A 376 -15.69 -2.62 -15.23
CA CYS A 376 -16.70 -2.93 -16.23
C CYS A 376 -17.60 -4.14 -15.88
N GLU A 377 -17.19 -5.00 -14.94
CA GLU A 377 -17.93 -6.24 -14.60
C GLU A 377 -19.39 -5.97 -14.19
N PRO A 378 -19.71 -4.96 -13.34
CA PRO A 378 -21.09 -4.68 -12.95
C PRO A 378 -22.00 -4.22 -14.09
N VAL A 379 -21.42 -3.77 -15.22
CA VAL A 379 -22.14 -3.27 -16.39
C VAL A 379 -21.93 -4.14 -17.63
N CYS A 380 -21.19 -5.23 -17.50
CA CYS A 380 -20.95 -6.19 -18.57
C CYS A 380 -22.25 -6.91 -18.93
N PRO A 381 -22.67 -6.99 -20.19
CA PRO A 381 -23.89 -7.67 -20.61
C PRO A 381 -23.74 -9.18 -20.74
N SER A 382 -22.53 -9.75 -20.54
CA SER A 382 -22.23 -11.19 -20.67
C SER A 382 -22.23 -11.89 -19.34
#